data_17772523c7d14a511af3db7ce225fc53
#
_entry.id   17772523c7d14a511af3db7ce225fc53
#
_cell.length_a   1.000
_cell.length_b   1.000
_cell.length_c   1.000
_cell.angle_alpha   90.00
_cell.angle_beta   90.00
_cell.angle_gamma   90.00
#
_symmetry.space_group_name_H-M   'P 1'
#
loop_
_entity.id
_entity.type
_entity.pdbx_description
1 polymer ?
#
loop_
_entity_poly.entity_id
_entity_poly.type
_entity_poly.pdbx_seq_one_letter_code
_entity_poly.pdbx_strand_id
1 'polypeptide(L)'
;MIAVQIADIGSFMTKFLRSEIFDSFQFMEGTLQTRITYNFDGHILTDSYSEDELRAEGLFGHTYLPFSMQRPVLFDLIKGKKTPVFFKFTLFLPPSDFYERTQLPPDSSDAVSGFLLNLRFTHGELTASTGVSYRTFSTDKSMEFEWDSYIRQFFKEHSLYFSE
;
A
#
# COMPACT_ATOMS: atom_id res chain seq x y z
N MET A 1 11.98 0.12 10.11
CA MET A 1 10.90 1.03 9.71
C MET A 1 11.45 2.40 9.39
N ILE A 2 11.09 2.94 8.24
CA ILE A 2 11.43 4.31 7.87
C ILE A 2 10.17 5.15 7.71
N ALA A 3 10.34 6.46 7.83
CA ALA A 3 9.33 7.45 7.46
C ALA A 3 10.02 8.49 6.60
N VAL A 4 9.48 8.73 5.42
CA VAL A 4 10.05 9.65 4.45
C VAL A 4 9.03 10.71 4.06
N GLN A 5 9.50 11.93 3.84
CA GLN A 5 8.67 13.01 3.35
C GLN A 5 8.74 13.08 1.83
N ILE A 6 7.58 13.11 1.18
CA ILE A 6 7.51 13.18 -0.28
C ILE A 6 7.79 14.61 -0.72
N ALA A 7 8.76 14.79 -1.62
CA ALA A 7 9.21 16.10 -2.05
C ALA A 7 8.24 16.75 -3.03
N ASP A 8 7.72 15.98 -3.99
CA ASP A 8 6.78 16.47 -5.00
C ASP A 8 5.45 15.73 -4.88
N ILE A 9 4.56 16.31 -4.08
CA ILE A 9 3.26 15.70 -3.76
C ILE A 9 2.40 15.56 -5.02
N GLY A 10 2.36 16.57 -5.86
CA GLY A 10 1.56 16.54 -7.09
C GLY A 10 1.97 15.42 -8.03
N SER A 11 3.27 15.26 -8.26
CA SER A 11 3.81 14.17 -9.07
C SER A 11 3.53 12.81 -8.45
N PHE A 12 3.72 12.68 -7.14
CA PHE A 12 3.43 11.44 -6.43
C PHE A 12 1.97 11.03 -6.59
N MET A 13 1.05 11.96 -6.32
CA MET A 13 -0.39 11.68 -6.37
C MET A 13 -0.86 11.38 -7.78
N THR A 14 -0.28 12.02 -8.80
CA THR A 14 -0.58 11.68 -10.19
C THR A 14 -0.18 10.23 -10.50
N LYS A 15 1.01 9.83 -10.08
CA LYS A 15 1.49 8.45 -10.27
C LYS A 15 0.68 7.45 -9.44
N PHE A 16 0.31 7.82 -8.23
CA PHE A 16 -0.48 6.98 -7.34
C PHE A 16 -1.88 6.71 -7.88
N LEU A 17 -2.56 7.77 -8.35
CA LEU A 17 -3.97 7.70 -8.73
C LEU A 17 -4.20 7.43 -10.23
N ARG A 18 -3.23 7.76 -11.09
CA ARG A 18 -3.41 7.74 -12.54
C ARG A 18 -2.44 6.81 -13.27
N SER A 19 -1.58 6.11 -12.57
CA SER A 19 -0.66 5.14 -13.17
C SER A 19 -0.78 3.80 -12.47
N GLU A 20 -0.12 2.78 -13.04
CA GLU A 20 -0.16 1.41 -12.55
C GLU A 20 0.99 1.08 -11.59
N ILE A 21 1.77 2.08 -11.17
CA ILE A 21 2.98 1.89 -10.38
C ILE A 21 2.72 1.10 -9.09
N PHE A 22 1.61 1.42 -8.40
CA PHE A 22 1.27 0.77 -7.12
C PHE A 22 0.33 -0.43 -7.28
N ASP A 23 0.02 -0.85 -8.50
CA ASP A 23 -0.98 -1.91 -8.73
C ASP A 23 -0.54 -3.30 -8.26
N SER A 24 0.75 -3.46 -7.96
CA SER A 24 1.25 -4.69 -7.35
C SER A 24 0.89 -4.85 -5.88
N PHE A 25 0.44 -3.78 -5.25
CA PHE A 25 0.01 -3.80 -3.85
C PHE A 25 -1.48 -4.13 -3.74
N GLN A 26 -1.88 -4.55 -2.54
CA GLN A 26 -3.28 -4.64 -2.14
C GLN A 26 -3.63 -3.43 -1.26
N PHE A 27 -4.88 -3.03 -1.27
CA PHE A 27 -5.38 -1.91 -0.45
C PHE A 27 -5.98 -2.47 0.84
N MET A 28 -5.29 -2.25 1.95
CA MET A 28 -5.70 -2.82 3.23
C MET A 28 -6.79 -2.01 3.90
N GLU A 29 -6.56 -0.72 4.04
CA GLU A 29 -7.52 0.19 4.69
C GLU A 29 -7.19 1.63 4.35
N GLY A 30 -8.13 2.53 4.60
CA GLY A 30 -7.88 3.94 4.40
C GLY A 30 -8.96 4.85 4.97
N THR A 31 -8.56 6.09 5.18
CA THR A 31 -9.45 7.19 5.53
C THR A 31 -9.16 8.34 4.59
N LEU A 32 -10.21 8.93 4.05
CA LEU A 32 -10.10 10.07 3.14
C LEU A 32 -11.09 11.14 3.58
N GLN A 33 -10.61 12.36 3.79
CA GLN A 33 -11.46 13.50 4.14
C GLN A 33 -11.40 14.52 3.01
N THR A 34 -12.54 14.72 2.37
CA THR A 34 -12.77 15.76 1.39
C THR A 34 -13.81 16.73 1.94
N ARG A 35 -15.03 16.73 1.42
CA ARG A 35 -16.17 17.40 2.06
C ARG A 35 -16.74 16.61 3.23
N ILE A 36 -16.61 15.28 3.14
CA ILE A 36 -17.03 14.34 4.17
C ILE A 36 -15.89 13.38 4.43
N THR A 37 -16.03 12.54 5.44
CA THR A 37 -15.06 11.47 5.74
C THR A 37 -15.52 10.17 5.11
N TYR A 38 -14.61 9.54 4.36
CA TYR A 38 -14.75 8.17 3.83
C TYR A 38 -13.83 7.25 4.60
N ASN A 39 -14.35 6.14 5.09
CA ASN A 39 -13.56 5.08 5.69
C ASN A 39 -13.65 3.84 4.82
N PHE A 40 -12.50 3.24 4.51
CA PHE A 40 -12.40 2.06 3.67
C PHE A 40 -11.81 0.91 4.48
N ASP A 41 -12.47 -0.22 4.42
CA ASP A 41 -11.91 -1.50 4.84
C ASP A 41 -11.73 -2.35 3.57
N GLY A 42 -10.47 -2.59 3.20
CA GLY A 42 -10.15 -3.32 1.97
C GLY A 42 -10.22 -4.83 2.10
N HIS A 43 -10.64 -5.34 3.26
CA HIS A 43 -10.77 -6.76 3.49
C HIS A 43 -11.86 -7.35 2.60
N ILE A 44 -11.50 -8.34 1.76
CA ILE A 44 -12.45 -8.95 0.83
C ILE A 44 -13.46 -9.78 1.61
N LEU A 45 -14.75 -9.57 1.33
CA LEU A 45 -15.85 -10.29 1.96
C LEU A 45 -16.03 -11.65 1.30
N THR A 46 -15.07 -12.54 1.47
CA THR A 46 -14.98 -13.82 0.77
C THR A 46 -16.20 -14.73 1.04
N ASP A 47 -16.82 -14.60 2.21
CA ASP A 47 -17.97 -15.40 2.57
C ASP A 47 -19.21 -15.09 1.73
N SER A 48 -19.23 -13.92 1.06
CA SER A 48 -20.35 -13.49 0.22
C SER A 48 -20.21 -13.93 -1.24
N TYR A 49 -19.11 -14.60 -1.59
CA TYR A 49 -18.81 -15.00 -2.96
C TYR A 49 -18.41 -16.47 -3.04
N SER A 50 -18.74 -17.13 -4.15
CA SER A 50 -18.24 -18.46 -4.42
C SER A 50 -16.76 -18.40 -4.87
N GLU A 51 -16.06 -19.54 -4.80
CA GLU A 51 -14.70 -19.64 -5.30
C GLU A 51 -14.60 -19.26 -6.78
N ASP A 52 -15.59 -19.71 -7.60
CA ASP A 52 -15.63 -19.39 -9.02
C ASP A 52 -15.80 -17.90 -9.28
N GLU A 53 -16.63 -17.23 -8.49
CA GLU A 53 -16.81 -15.77 -8.58
C GLU A 53 -15.52 -15.03 -8.22
N LEU A 54 -14.84 -15.46 -7.15
CA LEU A 54 -13.57 -14.85 -6.74
C LEU A 54 -12.48 -15.06 -7.82
N ARG A 55 -12.41 -16.24 -8.42
CA ARG A 55 -11.47 -16.51 -9.50
C ARG A 55 -11.76 -15.66 -10.74
N ALA A 56 -13.03 -15.52 -11.10
CA ALA A 56 -13.45 -14.73 -12.26
C ALA A 56 -13.08 -13.26 -12.10
N GLU A 57 -13.11 -12.72 -10.88
CA GLU A 57 -12.75 -11.34 -10.59
C GLU A 57 -11.27 -11.14 -10.26
N GLY A 58 -10.47 -12.22 -10.24
CA GLY A 58 -9.04 -12.13 -9.88
C GLY A 58 -8.79 -11.93 -8.40
N LEU A 59 -9.76 -12.28 -7.55
CA LEU A 59 -9.68 -12.04 -6.10
C LEU A 59 -9.37 -13.31 -5.30
N PHE A 60 -9.37 -14.47 -5.93
CA PHE A 60 -9.12 -15.72 -5.23
C PHE A 60 -7.71 -15.72 -4.61
N GLY A 61 -7.64 -16.08 -3.33
CA GLY A 61 -6.38 -16.08 -2.59
C GLY A 61 -5.94 -14.72 -2.04
N HIS A 62 -6.65 -13.64 -2.37
CA HIS A 62 -6.35 -12.32 -1.82
C HIS A 62 -7.09 -12.09 -0.51
N THR A 63 -6.40 -11.51 0.47
CA THR A 63 -7.03 -11.04 1.71
C THR A 63 -7.63 -9.66 1.52
N TYR A 64 -6.92 -8.79 0.81
CA TYR A 64 -7.32 -7.41 0.59
C TYR A 64 -7.51 -7.13 -0.89
N LEU A 65 -8.34 -6.12 -1.19
CA LEU A 65 -8.64 -5.71 -2.56
C LEU A 65 -7.37 -5.27 -3.29
N PRO A 66 -7.11 -5.74 -4.52
CA PRO A 66 -5.99 -5.22 -5.32
C PRO A 66 -6.10 -3.70 -5.47
N PHE A 67 -4.97 -2.99 -5.34
CA PHE A 67 -4.97 -1.54 -5.46
C PHE A 67 -5.46 -1.07 -6.84
N SER A 68 -5.23 -1.86 -7.88
CA SER A 68 -5.73 -1.57 -9.23
C SER A 68 -7.25 -1.39 -9.28
N MET A 69 -7.98 -2.05 -8.39
CA MET A 69 -9.44 -1.93 -8.29
C MET A 69 -9.87 -0.76 -7.39
N GLN A 70 -9.07 -0.43 -6.38
CA GLN A 70 -9.34 0.69 -5.49
C GLN A 70 -8.92 2.03 -6.11
N ARG A 71 -7.88 2.05 -6.91
CA ARG A 71 -7.31 3.27 -7.50
C ARG A 71 -8.35 4.13 -8.23
N PRO A 72 -9.21 3.59 -9.12
CA PRO A 72 -10.21 4.42 -9.79
C PRO A 72 -11.21 5.08 -8.84
N VAL A 73 -11.58 4.38 -7.77
CA VAL A 73 -12.51 4.93 -6.76
C VAL A 73 -11.85 6.10 -6.03
N LEU A 74 -10.60 5.94 -5.59
CA LEU A 74 -9.87 7.03 -4.93
C LEU A 74 -9.68 8.21 -5.89
N PHE A 75 -9.36 7.95 -7.15
CA PHE A 75 -9.23 9.00 -8.15
C PHE A 75 -10.52 9.80 -8.29
N ASP A 76 -11.66 9.13 -8.39
CA ASP A 76 -12.95 9.81 -8.54
C ASP A 76 -13.32 10.66 -7.32
N LEU A 77 -12.94 10.22 -6.12
CA LEU A 77 -13.21 10.97 -4.89
C LEU A 77 -12.25 12.15 -4.68
N ILE A 78 -11.01 12.03 -5.14
CA ILE A 78 -9.95 13.02 -4.90
C ILE A 78 -9.87 14.05 -6.05
N LYS A 79 -10.19 13.64 -7.28
CA LYS A 79 -10.07 14.52 -8.45
C LYS A 79 -10.84 15.83 -8.26
N GLY A 80 -10.35 16.87 -8.87
CA GLY A 80 -10.98 18.19 -8.83
C GLY A 80 -9.99 19.26 -8.40
N LYS A 81 -10.50 20.49 -8.24
CA LYS A 81 -9.66 21.66 -7.97
C LYS A 81 -9.24 21.77 -6.50
N LYS A 82 -10.00 21.12 -5.60
CA LYS A 82 -9.75 21.26 -4.17
C LYS A 82 -8.99 20.05 -3.65
N THR A 83 -7.86 20.30 -3.01
CA THR A 83 -7.05 19.28 -2.35
C THR A 83 -7.81 18.65 -1.18
N PRO A 84 -7.69 17.34 -0.94
CA PRO A 84 -8.23 16.71 0.25
C PRO A 84 -7.73 17.39 1.53
N VAL A 85 -8.53 17.33 2.58
CA VAL A 85 -8.14 17.84 3.91
C VAL A 85 -7.13 16.88 4.57
N PHE A 86 -7.37 15.61 4.42
CA PHE A 86 -6.57 14.55 5.06
C PHE A 86 -6.78 13.24 4.31
N PHE A 87 -5.74 12.43 4.26
CA PHE A 87 -5.92 11.00 3.98
C PHE A 87 -4.84 10.18 4.65
N LYS A 88 -5.17 8.93 4.89
CA LYS A 88 -4.24 7.89 5.31
C LYS A 88 -4.63 6.61 4.59
N PHE A 89 -3.72 6.06 3.80
CA PHE A 89 -3.92 4.80 3.08
C PHE A 89 -2.84 3.81 3.49
N THR A 90 -3.25 2.58 3.75
CA THR A 90 -2.31 1.49 4.03
C THR A 90 -2.36 0.50 2.87
N LEU A 91 -1.22 0.35 2.21
CA LEU A 91 -1.00 -0.64 1.16
C LEU A 91 -0.31 -1.86 1.77
N PHE A 92 -0.64 -3.02 1.24
CA PHE A 92 -0.19 -4.31 1.74
C PHE A 92 0.48 -5.09 0.61
N LEU A 93 1.61 -5.70 0.90
CA LEU A 93 2.27 -6.64 -0.01
C LEU A 93 2.37 -7.99 0.70
N PRO A 94 1.79 -9.07 0.12
CA PRO A 94 1.92 -10.40 0.71
C PRO A 94 3.39 -10.84 0.76
N PRO A 95 3.79 -11.61 1.78
CA PRO A 95 5.17 -12.11 1.87
C PRO A 95 5.64 -12.88 0.63
N SER A 96 4.77 -13.72 0.07
CA SER A 96 5.11 -14.48 -1.14
C SER A 96 5.49 -13.59 -2.31
N ASP A 97 4.76 -12.50 -2.52
CA ASP A 97 5.05 -11.54 -3.58
C ASP A 97 6.36 -10.81 -3.34
N PHE A 98 6.64 -10.46 -2.09
CA PHE A 98 7.88 -9.80 -1.72
C PHE A 98 9.09 -10.69 -1.96
N TYR A 99 9.02 -11.96 -1.53
CA TYR A 99 10.13 -12.91 -1.71
C TYR A 99 10.36 -13.23 -3.18
N GLU A 100 9.31 -13.35 -3.96
CA GLU A 100 9.42 -13.55 -5.40
C GLU A 100 10.14 -12.38 -6.08
N ARG A 101 9.80 -11.15 -5.70
CA ARG A 101 10.39 -9.93 -6.28
C ARG A 101 11.83 -9.70 -5.87
N THR A 102 12.17 -10.01 -4.63
CA THR A 102 13.50 -9.73 -4.07
C THR A 102 14.44 -10.92 -4.15
N GLN A 103 13.90 -12.12 -4.45
CA GLN A 103 14.66 -13.38 -4.48
C GLN A 103 15.29 -13.72 -3.13
N LEU A 104 14.71 -13.21 -2.05
CA LEU A 104 15.14 -13.56 -0.70
C LEU A 104 14.67 -14.96 -0.32
N PRO A 105 15.44 -15.68 0.54
CA PRO A 105 15.04 -16.99 0.99
C PRO A 105 13.71 -16.95 1.75
N PRO A 106 12.74 -17.84 1.42
CA PRO A 106 11.45 -17.85 2.10
C PRO A 106 11.47 -18.39 3.53
N ASP A 107 12.58 -18.92 3.99
CA ASP A 107 12.73 -19.50 5.33
C ASP A 107 12.70 -18.46 6.45
N SER A 108 13.00 -17.19 6.15
CA SER A 108 12.84 -16.11 7.10
C SER A 108 11.39 -15.63 7.22
N SER A 109 10.47 -16.26 6.50
CA SER A 109 9.14 -15.72 6.19
C SER A 109 8.02 -16.14 7.13
N ASP A 110 8.18 -17.23 7.88
CA ASP A 110 7.05 -17.79 8.65
C ASP A 110 6.55 -16.84 9.74
N ALA A 111 7.41 -15.96 10.23
CA ALA A 111 7.05 -14.96 11.22
C ALA A 111 6.33 -13.74 10.64
N VAL A 112 6.46 -13.48 9.32
CA VAL A 112 5.93 -12.27 8.68
C VAL A 112 4.57 -12.57 8.07
N SER A 113 3.56 -11.77 8.43
CA SER A 113 2.22 -11.85 7.84
C SER A 113 2.03 -10.88 6.68
N GLY A 114 2.84 -9.84 6.56
CA GLY A 114 2.76 -8.90 5.46
C GLY A 114 3.67 -7.70 5.60
N PHE A 115 3.85 -7.02 4.47
CA PHE A 115 4.63 -5.78 4.38
C PHE A 115 3.68 -4.62 4.12
N LEU A 116 3.86 -3.53 4.85
CA LEU A 116 2.95 -2.39 4.83
C LEU A 116 3.65 -1.14 4.34
N LEU A 117 2.93 -0.36 3.54
CA LEU A 117 3.32 0.99 3.16
C LEU A 117 2.17 1.92 3.51
N ASN A 118 2.42 2.86 4.42
CA ASN A 118 1.43 3.83 4.86
C ASN A 118 1.69 5.16 4.19
N LEU A 119 0.67 5.73 3.57
CA LEU A 119 0.71 7.07 2.99
C LEU A 119 -0.21 7.96 3.81
N ARG A 120 0.34 9.06 4.32
CA ARG A 120 -0.44 9.99 5.14
C ARG A 120 -0.26 11.42 4.63
N PHE A 121 -1.38 12.06 4.34
CA PHE A 121 -1.42 13.46 3.94
C PHE A 121 -2.14 14.26 5.01
N THR A 122 -1.44 15.25 5.57
CA THR A 122 -2.00 16.14 6.58
C THR A 122 -1.23 17.46 6.57
N HIS A 123 -1.93 18.56 6.76
CA HIS A 123 -1.33 19.91 6.80
C HIS A 123 -0.43 20.22 5.60
N GLY A 124 -0.81 19.75 4.42
CA GLY A 124 -0.06 20.00 3.20
C GLY A 124 1.20 19.16 3.02
N GLU A 125 1.44 18.18 3.89
CA GLU A 125 2.59 17.31 3.82
C GLU A 125 2.18 15.85 3.58
N LEU A 126 2.93 15.17 2.72
CA LEU A 126 2.73 13.75 2.43
C LEU A 126 3.91 12.96 2.96
N THR A 127 3.63 12.03 3.84
CA THR A 127 4.62 11.14 4.45
C THR A 127 4.32 9.70 4.06
N ALA A 128 5.36 8.97 3.69
CA ALA A 128 5.29 7.52 3.49
C ALA A 128 6.08 6.82 4.59
N SER A 129 5.50 5.82 5.21
CA SER A 129 6.18 5.03 6.23
C SER A 129 6.00 3.54 5.96
N THR A 130 7.03 2.78 6.30
CA THR A 130 7.06 1.33 6.13
C THR A 130 6.68 0.63 7.42
N GLY A 131 6.21 -0.60 7.30
CA GLY A 131 5.95 -1.45 8.44
C GLY A 131 5.98 -2.92 8.04
N VAL A 132 6.27 -3.78 8.99
CA VAL A 132 6.20 -5.22 8.82
C VAL A 132 5.24 -5.77 9.86
N SER A 133 4.28 -6.56 9.42
CA SER A 133 3.34 -7.24 10.30
C SER A 133 3.84 -8.65 10.56
N TYR A 134 3.89 -9.04 11.83
CA TYR A 134 4.38 -10.36 12.26
C TYR A 134 3.23 -11.19 12.82
N ARG A 135 3.27 -12.50 12.55
CA ARG A 135 2.32 -13.46 13.12
C ARG A 135 2.64 -13.77 14.58
N THR A 136 3.95 -13.74 14.91
CA THR A 136 4.46 -14.00 16.25
C THR A 136 5.47 -12.92 16.59
N PHE A 137 5.71 -12.71 17.88
CA PHE A 137 6.74 -11.77 18.33
C PHE A 137 8.12 -12.22 17.82
N SER A 138 8.86 -11.27 17.26
CA SER A 138 10.22 -11.49 16.78
C SER A 138 11.11 -10.30 17.14
N THR A 139 12.32 -10.59 17.57
CA THR A 139 13.37 -9.58 17.77
C THR A 139 14.25 -9.40 16.53
N ASP A 140 14.08 -10.26 15.52
CA ASP A 140 14.82 -10.18 14.26
C ASP A 140 14.27 -9.03 13.42
N LYS A 141 15.12 -8.04 13.11
CA LYS A 141 14.79 -6.85 12.33
C LYS A 141 15.21 -6.95 10.87
N SER A 142 15.71 -8.12 10.43
CA SER A 142 16.25 -8.26 9.08
C SER A 142 15.20 -7.97 7.99
N MET A 143 13.96 -8.42 8.17
CA MET A 143 12.91 -8.18 7.19
C MET A 143 12.48 -6.70 7.15
N GLU A 144 12.56 -5.99 8.25
CA GLU A 144 12.32 -4.55 8.26
C GLU A 144 13.35 -3.81 7.42
N PHE A 145 14.64 -4.17 7.53
CA PHE A 145 15.70 -3.58 6.71
C PHE A 145 15.51 -3.89 5.22
N GLU A 146 15.16 -5.13 4.90
CA GLU A 146 14.92 -5.52 3.51
C GLU A 146 13.72 -4.79 2.92
N TRP A 147 12.65 -4.64 3.68
CA TRP A 147 11.47 -3.92 3.25
C TRP A 147 11.77 -2.42 3.06
N ASP A 148 12.47 -1.80 4.00
CA ASP A 148 12.86 -0.40 3.90
C ASP A 148 13.71 -0.17 2.64
N SER A 149 14.67 -1.05 2.38
CA SER A 149 15.52 -0.98 1.18
C SER A 149 14.71 -1.13 -0.09
N TYR A 150 13.76 -2.06 -0.10
CA TYR A 150 12.88 -2.28 -1.23
C TYR A 150 12.05 -1.03 -1.55
N ILE A 151 11.47 -0.40 -0.54
CA ILE A 151 10.65 0.80 -0.74
C ILE A 151 11.51 1.98 -1.21
N ARG A 152 12.71 2.17 -0.65
CA ARG A 152 13.62 3.21 -1.15
C ARG A 152 13.93 3.01 -2.63
N GLN A 153 14.24 1.78 -3.02
CA GLN A 153 14.54 1.45 -4.41
C GLN A 153 13.31 1.63 -5.31
N PHE A 154 12.15 1.17 -4.86
CA PHE A 154 10.88 1.33 -5.57
C PHE A 154 10.59 2.81 -5.85
N PHE A 155 10.76 3.67 -4.85
CA PHE A 155 10.54 5.10 -5.01
C PHE A 155 11.54 5.71 -6.01
N LYS A 156 12.80 5.32 -5.92
CA LYS A 156 13.84 5.80 -6.85
C LYS A 156 13.55 5.37 -8.30
N GLU A 157 13.20 4.13 -8.49
CA GLU A 157 12.92 3.58 -9.83
C GLU A 157 11.73 4.26 -10.50
N HIS A 158 10.76 4.71 -9.71
CA HIS A 158 9.56 5.37 -10.23
C HIS A 158 9.62 6.89 -10.13
N SER A 159 10.80 7.45 -9.85
CA SER A 159 11.01 8.90 -9.72
C SER A 159 10.08 9.54 -8.70
N LEU A 160 9.84 8.86 -7.59
CA LEU A 160 9.08 9.37 -6.45
C LEU A 160 10.07 9.97 -5.46
N TYR A 161 10.33 11.25 -5.57
CA TYR A 161 11.37 11.93 -4.80
C TYR A 161 10.96 12.11 -3.35
N PHE A 162 11.92 11.87 -2.44
CA PHE A 162 11.65 11.90 -1.00
C PHE A 162 12.92 12.32 -0.22
N SER A 163 12.70 12.71 1.02
CA SER A 163 13.76 12.92 2.02
C SER A 163 13.46 12.14 3.29
N GLU A 164 14.52 11.64 3.92
CA GLU A 164 14.43 10.96 5.20
C GLU A 164 14.70 11.92 6.35
#